data_f6b39549698c64752e4ee2fcb1111af4
#
_entry.id   f6b39549698c64752e4ee2fcb1111af4
#
_cell.length_a   1.000
_cell.length_b   1.000
_cell.length_c   1.000
_cell.angle_alpha   90.00
_cell.angle_beta   90.00
_cell.angle_gamma   90.00
#
_symmetry.space_group_name_H-M   'P 1'
#
loop_
_entity.id
_entity.type
_entity.pdbx_description
1 polymer ?
#
loop_
_entity_poly.entity_id
_entity_poly.type
_entity_poly.pdbx_seq_one_letter_code
_entity_poly.pdbx_strand_id
1 'polypeptide(L)'
;MQHDIIYDVLIVGGGNAGLCAALTAREAGASVLVVEAAPKHSRGGNSRHVRNLRCMHDAPEGVLLDSYSFSEYWEDLQQVTGGNTNEELARLTLQESGECFRWMMKQGV
;
A
#
# COMPACT_ATOMS: atom_id res chain seq x y z
N MET A 1 30.51 -5.28 24.57
CA MET A 1 29.38 -6.24 24.40
C MET A 1 28.54 -5.78 23.24
N GLN A 2 28.37 -6.60 22.25
CA GLN A 2 27.42 -6.36 21.17
C GLN A 2 26.05 -6.72 21.75
N HIS A 3 25.17 -5.74 21.89
CA HIS A 3 23.80 -6.02 22.27
C HIS A 3 23.05 -6.40 21.00
N ASP A 4 22.66 -7.65 20.88
CA ASP A 4 21.78 -8.09 19.80
C ASP A 4 20.42 -7.41 19.98
N ILE A 5 20.09 -6.53 19.05
CA ILE A 5 18.77 -5.89 19.02
C ILE A 5 17.83 -6.87 18.32
N ILE A 6 16.79 -7.29 19.05
CA ILE A 6 15.74 -8.16 18.52
C ILE A 6 14.55 -7.28 18.13
N TYR A 7 14.04 -7.47 16.91
CA TYR A 7 12.84 -6.81 16.42
C TYR A 7 11.69 -7.80 16.34
N ASP A 8 10.48 -7.35 16.60
CA ASP A 8 9.26 -8.18 16.49
C ASP A 8 8.95 -8.52 15.03
N VAL A 9 9.21 -7.57 14.12
CA VAL A 9 8.92 -7.71 12.69
C VAL A 9 10.12 -7.30 11.86
N LEU A 10 10.53 -8.19 10.95
CA LEU A 10 11.52 -7.93 9.92
C LEU A 10 10.81 -7.81 8.57
N ILE A 11 11.00 -6.69 7.89
CA ILE A 11 10.44 -6.43 6.56
C ILE A 11 11.57 -6.35 5.55
N VAL A 12 11.45 -7.14 4.50
CA VAL A 12 12.42 -7.18 3.40
C VAL A 12 11.87 -6.40 2.22
N GLY A 13 12.49 -5.27 1.94
CA GLY A 13 12.11 -4.36 0.88
C GLY A 13 11.44 -3.08 1.36
N GLY A 14 11.88 -1.94 0.83
CA GLY A 14 11.41 -0.57 1.18
C GLY A 14 10.48 0.05 0.13
N GLY A 15 9.74 -0.75 -0.64
CA GLY A 15 8.67 -0.28 -1.51
C GLY A 15 7.39 -0.01 -0.72
N ASN A 16 6.30 0.39 -1.40
CA ASN A 16 5.03 0.72 -0.73
C ASN A 16 4.49 -0.42 0.13
N ALA A 17 4.52 -1.65 -0.35
CA ALA A 17 4.05 -2.80 0.41
C ALA A 17 4.81 -2.98 1.73
N GLY A 18 6.14 -2.90 1.67
CA GLY A 18 6.99 -3.00 2.86
C GLY A 18 6.78 -1.84 3.82
N LEU A 19 6.68 -0.61 3.33
CA LEU A 19 6.45 0.57 4.17
C LEU A 19 5.05 0.55 4.82
N CYS A 20 4.01 0.14 4.10
CA CYS A 20 2.67 -0.04 4.67
C CYS A 20 2.66 -1.10 5.77
N ALA A 21 3.32 -2.24 5.54
CA ALA A 21 3.46 -3.30 6.55
C ALA A 21 4.21 -2.79 7.79
N ALA A 22 5.29 -2.02 7.59
CA ALA A 22 6.07 -1.44 8.69
C ALA A 22 5.24 -0.47 9.54
N LEU A 23 4.53 0.44 8.90
CA LEU A 23 3.68 1.42 9.59
C LEU A 23 2.54 0.73 10.34
N THR A 24 1.87 -0.23 9.72
CA THR A 24 0.80 -1.00 10.36
C THR A 24 1.30 -1.79 11.57
N ALA A 25 2.45 -2.44 11.46
CA ALA A 25 3.07 -3.13 12.59
C ALA A 25 3.43 -2.15 13.73
N ARG A 26 3.94 -0.97 13.40
CA ARG A 26 4.23 0.08 14.37
C ARG A 26 2.97 0.60 15.06
N GLU A 27 1.89 0.80 14.33
CA GLU A 27 0.59 1.18 14.91
C GLU A 27 0.07 0.14 15.90
N ALA A 28 0.37 -1.14 15.65
CA ALA A 28 0.07 -2.24 16.58
C ALA A 28 1.06 -2.36 17.76
N GLY A 29 2.05 -1.48 17.86
CA GLY A 29 3.02 -1.44 18.96
C GLY A 29 4.28 -2.29 18.76
N ALA A 30 4.44 -2.94 17.62
CA ALA A 30 5.60 -3.79 17.33
C ALA A 30 6.87 -2.97 17.04
N SER A 31 8.03 -3.50 17.41
CA SER A 31 9.32 -3.02 16.93
C SER A 31 9.59 -3.56 15.53
N VAL A 32 10.04 -2.69 14.61
CA VAL A 32 10.15 -3.04 13.19
C VAL A 32 11.53 -2.70 12.66
N LEU A 33 12.13 -3.62 11.92
CA LEU A 33 13.29 -3.39 11.09
C LEU A 33 12.92 -3.56 9.62
N VAL A 34 13.20 -2.54 8.81
CA VAL A 34 13.08 -2.62 7.34
C VAL A 34 14.47 -2.73 6.75
N VAL A 35 14.71 -3.76 5.95
CA VAL A 35 15.95 -3.93 5.20
C VAL A 35 15.69 -3.71 3.71
N GLU A 36 16.56 -2.94 3.06
CA GLU A 36 16.46 -2.59 1.66
C GLU A 36 17.80 -2.81 0.96
N ALA A 37 17.78 -3.56 -0.17
CA ALA A 37 18.98 -3.89 -0.91
C ALA A 37 19.51 -2.71 -1.75
N ALA A 38 18.61 -1.83 -2.21
CA ALA A 38 19.00 -0.68 -3.01
C ALA A 38 19.65 0.42 -2.16
N PRO A 39 20.64 1.13 -2.68
CA PRO A 39 21.23 2.27 -2.00
C PRO A 39 20.18 3.40 -1.83
N LYS A 40 20.44 4.28 -0.86
CA LYS A 40 19.51 5.34 -0.46
C LYS A 40 18.94 6.15 -1.63
N HIS A 41 19.75 6.44 -2.65
CA HIS A 41 19.33 7.26 -3.79
C HIS A 41 18.41 6.52 -4.79
N SER A 42 18.36 5.19 -4.74
CA SER A 42 17.55 4.36 -5.64
C SER A 42 16.58 3.43 -4.93
N ARG A 43 16.43 3.56 -3.61
CA ARG A 43 15.47 2.77 -2.84
C ARG A 43 14.03 3.09 -3.21
N GLY A 44 13.12 2.18 -2.88
CA GLY A 44 11.67 2.36 -3.06
C GLY A 44 11.06 1.51 -4.18
N GLY A 45 11.89 0.76 -4.93
CA GLY A 45 11.44 -0.14 -5.99
C GLY A 45 10.60 0.59 -7.04
N ASN A 46 9.64 -0.09 -7.61
CA ASN A 46 8.73 0.50 -8.60
C ASN A 46 7.81 1.59 -8.02
N SER A 47 7.58 1.58 -6.71
CA SER A 47 6.70 2.55 -6.05
C SER A 47 7.17 4.00 -6.23
N ARG A 48 8.46 4.24 -6.32
CA ARG A 48 9.02 5.59 -6.54
C ARG A 48 8.71 6.17 -7.93
N HIS A 49 8.31 5.33 -8.88
CA HIS A 49 7.97 5.73 -10.25
C HIS A 49 6.47 5.90 -10.47
N VAL A 50 5.66 5.52 -9.49
CA VAL A 50 4.21 5.64 -9.53
C VAL A 50 3.80 7.00 -8.98
N ARG A 51 2.90 7.68 -9.72
CA ARG A 51 2.39 9.01 -9.35
C ARG A 51 0.92 9.00 -8.96
N ASN A 52 0.23 7.93 -9.30
CA ASN A 52 -1.22 7.84 -9.16
C ASN A 52 -1.59 6.74 -8.17
N LEU A 53 -2.57 7.03 -7.35
CA LEU A 53 -3.25 6.08 -6.51
C LEU A 53 -4.67 5.91 -7.02
N ARG A 54 -5.11 4.66 -7.17
CA ARG A 54 -6.48 4.34 -7.52
C ARG A 54 -7.19 3.76 -6.30
N CYS A 55 -8.29 4.37 -5.90
CA CYS A 55 -9.08 3.90 -4.77
C CYS A 55 -10.58 4.12 -5.02
N MET A 56 -11.39 3.18 -4.57
CA MET A 56 -12.84 3.33 -4.63
C MET A 56 -13.31 4.44 -3.69
N HIS A 57 -14.35 5.17 -4.10
CA HIS A 57 -15.01 6.21 -3.32
C HIS A 57 -16.41 6.47 -3.87
N ASP A 58 -17.35 6.81 -3.00
CA ASP A 58 -18.76 7.01 -3.37
C ASP A 58 -19.08 8.46 -3.72
N ALA A 59 -18.25 9.40 -3.28
CA ALA A 59 -18.42 10.83 -3.48
C ALA A 59 -17.07 11.54 -3.55
N PRO A 60 -17.00 12.78 -4.07
CA PRO A 60 -15.77 13.56 -4.05
C PRO A 60 -15.20 13.70 -2.63
N GLU A 61 -13.91 13.43 -2.46
CA GLU A 61 -13.21 13.52 -1.19
C GLU A 61 -11.77 13.99 -1.40
N GLY A 62 -11.40 15.13 -0.85
CA GLY A 62 -10.05 15.69 -1.01
C GLY A 62 -9.70 15.92 -2.47
N VAL A 63 -8.74 15.16 -2.99
CA VAL A 63 -8.29 15.22 -4.38
C VAL A 63 -9.03 14.23 -5.30
N LEU A 64 -9.90 13.39 -4.72
CA LEU A 64 -10.71 12.45 -5.48
C LEU A 64 -11.94 13.16 -6.04
N LEU A 65 -12.14 13.04 -7.35
CA LEU A 65 -13.25 13.65 -8.07
C LEU A 65 -14.34 12.61 -8.34
N ASP A 66 -15.57 13.09 -8.45
CA ASP A 66 -16.75 12.27 -8.77
C ASP A 66 -16.96 11.09 -7.82
N SER A 67 -17.27 9.94 -8.36
CA SER A 67 -17.35 8.67 -7.66
C SER A 67 -16.63 7.59 -8.45
N TYR A 68 -16.16 6.57 -7.78
CA TYR A 68 -15.54 5.39 -8.39
C TYR A 68 -15.92 4.17 -7.55
N SER A 69 -16.95 3.49 -8.00
CA SER A 69 -17.54 2.38 -7.26
C SER A 69 -16.67 1.12 -7.31
N PHE A 70 -16.94 0.19 -6.41
CA PHE A 70 -16.31 -1.14 -6.45
C PHE A 70 -16.55 -1.84 -7.81
N SER A 71 -17.77 -1.74 -8.36
CA SER A 71 -18.12 -2.37 -9.63
C SER A 71 -17.30 -1.82 -10.79
N GLU A 72 -17.18 -0.50 -10.88
CA GLU A 72 -16.34 0.17 -11.90
C GLU A 72 -14.89 -0.24 -11.77
N TYR A 73 -14.36 -0.23 -10.55
CA TYR A 73 -12.98 -0.62 -10.30
C TYR A 73 -12.75 -2.10 -10.64
N TRP A 74 -13.70 -2.97 -10.32
CA TRP A 74 -13.63 -4.39 -10.67
C TRP A 74 -13.62 -4.60 -12.19
N GLU A 75 -14.51 -3.92 -12.92
CA GLU A 75 -14.58 -3.98 -14.38
C GLU A 75 -13.28 -3.51 -15.02
N ASP A 76 -12.75 -2.38 -14.58
CA ASP A 76 -11.46 -1.85 -15.04
C ASP A 76 -10.32 -2.85 -14.80
N LEU A 77 -10.28 -3.46 -13.62
CA LEU A 77 -9.26 -4.47 -13.29
C LEU A 77 -9.37 -5.69 -14.21
N GLN A 78 -10.57 -6.21 -14.42
CA GLN A 78 -10.81 -7.34 -15.32
C GLN A 78 -10.40 -7.01 -16.75
N GLN A 79 -10.70 -5.82 -17.22
CA GLN A 79 -10.32 -5.36 -18.55
C GLN A 79 -8.79 -5.30 -18.72
N VAL A 80 -8.09 -4.70 -17.76
CA VAL A 80 -6.62 -4.54 -17.83
C VAL A 80 -5.90 -5.89 -17.70
N THR A 81 -6.41 -6.80 -16.87
CA THR A 81 -5.77 -8.10 -16.62
C THR A 81 -6.22 -9.19 -17.58
N GLY A 82 -7.24 -8.95 -18.40
CA GLY A 82 -7.87 -9.98 -19.21
C GLY A 82 -8.48 -11.10 -18.41
N GLY A 83 -8.91 -10.83 -17.18
CA GLY A 83 -9.43 -11.81 -16.23
C GLY A 83 -8.36 -12.62 -15.49
N ASN A 84 -7.09 -12.40 -15.75
CA ASN A 84 -5.96 -13.06 -15.07
C ASN A 84 -5.65 -12.37 -13.74
N THR A 85 -6.47 -12.62 -12.74
CA THR A 85 -6.25 -12.09 -11.39
C THR A 85 -6.61 -13.14 -10.33
N ASN A 86 -6.01 -13.03 -9.17
CA ASN A 86 -6.48 -13.73 -7.99
C ASN A 86 -7.70 -12.97 -7.46
N GLU A 87 -8.89 -13.53 -7.65
CA GLU A 87 -10.14 -12.84 -7.33
C GLU A 87 -10.26 -12.48 -5.85
N GLU A 88 -9.86 -13.35 -4.96
CA GLU A 88 -9.94 -13.13 -3.51
C GLU A 88 -9.08 -11.92 -3.10
N LEU A 89 -7.80 -11.92 -3.50
CA LEU A 89 -6.89 -10.82 -3.21
C LEU A 89 -7.29 -9.52 -3.91
N ALA A 90 -7.77 -9.61 -5.14
CA ALA A 90 -8.24 -8.46 -5.87
C ALA A 90 -9.45 -7.81 -5.19
N ARG A 91 -10.46 -8.58 -4.80
CA ARG A 91 -11.63 -8.08 -4.08
C ARG A 91 -11.23 -7.41 -2.77
N LEU A 92 -10.37 -8.03 -1.98
CA LEU A 92 -9.84 -7.46 -0.75
C LEU A 92 -9.16 -6.12 -1.01
N THR A 93 -8.26 -6.06 -1.99
CA THR A 93 -7.51 -4.85 -2.35
C THR A 93 -8.45 -3.71 -2.77
N LEU A 94 -9.44 -4.00 -3.61
CA LEU A 94 -10.38 -2.99 -4.08
C LEU A 94 -11.26 -2.47 -2.93
N GLN A 95 -11.76 -3.36 -2.09
CA GLN A 95 -12.61 -2.99 -0.95
C GLN A 95 -11.86 -2.11 0.06
N GLU A 96 -10.61 -2.48 0.37
CA GLU A 96 -9.79 -1.72 1.33
C GLU A 96 -9.21 -0.43 0.75
N SER A 97 -9.23 -0.26 -0.58
CA SER A 97 -8.66 0.92 -1.23
C SER A 97 -9.33 2.24 -0.81
N GLY A 98 -10.61 2.19 -0.47
CA GLY A 98 -11.34 3.37 0.02
C GLY A 98 -10.80 3.92 1.34
N GLU A 99 -10.40 3.04 2.24
CA GLU A 99 -9.78 3.45 3.51
C GLU A 99 -8.30 3.78 3.36
N CYS A 100 -7.64 3.22 2.36
CA CYS A 100 -6.21 3.41 2.10
C CYS A 100 -5.88 4.91 1.90
N PHE A 101 -6.70 5.66 1.18
CA PHE A 101 -6.53 7.09 0.99
C PHE A 101 -6.48 7.84 2.33
N ARG A 102 -7.45 7.60 3.21
CA ARG A 102 -7.51 8.24 4.53
C ARG A 102 -6.35 7.82 5.42
N TRP A 103 -6.01 6.53 5.39
CA TRP A 103 -4.88 6.01 6.15
C TRP A 103 -3.56 6.64 5.71
N MET A 104 -3.32 6.79 4.40
CA MET A 104 -2.12 7.46 3.87
C MET A 104 -2.04 8.91 4.31
N MET A 105 -3.16 9.66 4.30
CA MET A 105 -3.21 11.03 4.81
C MET A 105 -2.78 11.12 6.28
N LYS A 106 -3.18 10.16 7.10
CA LYS A 106 -2.74 10.09 8.51
C LYS A 106 -1.23 9.83 8.65
N GLN A 107 -0.62 9.14 7.69
CA GLN A 107 0.83 8.92 7.69
C GLN A 107 1.64 10.13 7.19
N GLY A 108 0.99 11.20 6.77
CA GLY A 108 1.64 12.44 6.31
C GLY A 108 1.99 12.45 4.83
N VAL A 109 1.33 11.62 4.04
CA VAL A 109 1.49 11.57 2.58
C VAL A 109 0.68 12.67 1.90
#